data_6516f51bbc253379642bf94b048d76fa
#
_entry.id   6516f51bbc253379642bf94b048d76fa
#
_cell.length_a   1.000
_cell.length_b   1.000
_cell.length_c   1.000
_cell.angle_alpha   90.00
_cell.angle_beta   90.00
_cell.angle_gamma   90.00
#
_symmetry.space_group_name_H-M   'P 1'
#
loop_
_entity.id
_entity.type
_entity.pdbx_description
1 polymer ?
#
loop_
_entity_poly.entity_id
_entity_poly.type
_entity_poly.pdbx_seq_one_letter_code
_entity_poly.pdbx_strand_id
1 'polypeptide(L)'
;MINKLLTLLRSPYPSLVKRWKSVIIPSLIVFLILFVLQPFGISMMGGYKFWVVLGYGVVSSLALSISTYLFPALFPRYHSEKNWTLGRELLGTLGACLLIAIGNCFYTAWVFGSFILSWKGFLISLAWVAVLAPFPIVFFLMWNRNLQLVRNLKEATEINYALAKRENTQKEKIRTRNEEQIEEGRAAEVVAEETPMQLVFSGGTKEMLEVDAHTLFYVEAEGNYIRVAYSSADKMQQKLVRATMKQAEEAVAACSFIVRCHRAFLVNIRTVVKVDGNSQGYRLRLEGCTEEVPVSYTHLRAHET
;
A
#
# COMPACT_ATOMS: atom_id res chain seq x y z
N MET A 1 -20.42 -3.19 10.95
CA MET A 1 -19.93 -4.02 9.83
C MET A 1 -19.83 -3.21 8.53
N ILE A 2 -20.88 -2.46 8.14
CA ILE A 2 -20.92 -1.64 6.92
C ILE A 2 -19.79 -0.59 6.86
N ASN A 3 -19.50 0.12 7.96
CA ASN A 3 -18.44 1.13 8.00
C ASN A 3 -17.03 0.53 7.77
N LYS A 4 -16.76 -0.69 8.27
CA LYS A 4 -15.49 -1.40 8.00
C LYS A 4 -15.37 -1.81 6.52
N LEU A 5 -16.47 -2.21 5.89
CA LEU A 5 -16.51 -2.53 4.47
C LEU A 5 -16.27 -1.29 3.61
N LEU A 6 -16.91 -0.16 3.93
CA LEU A 6 -16.73 1.11 3.21
C LEU A 6 -15.29 1.64 3.34
N THR A 7 -14.66 1.53 4.51
CA THR A 7 -13.24 1.91 4.68
C THR A 7 -12.33 1.01 3.86
N LEU A 8 -12.63 -0.30 3.79
CA LEU A 8 -11.86 -1.25 2.97
C LEU A 8 -11.99 -0.92 1.48
N LEU A 9 -13.20 -0.65 0.98
CA LEU A 9 -13.43 -0.29 -0.43
C LEU A 9 -12.77 1.04 -0.83
N ARG A 10 -12.59 1.96 0.12
CA ARG A 10 -11.88 3.24 -0.10
C ARG A 10 -10.37 3.14 0.12
N SER A 11 -9.85 1.97 0.51
CA SER A 11 -8.41 1.79 0.67
C SER A 11 -7.70 1.92 -0.69
N PRO A 12 -6.53 2.58 -0.75
CA PRO A 12 -5.74 2.68 -1.96
C PRO A 12 -5.30 1.27 -2.40
N TYR A 13 -5.41 1.00 -3.69
CA TYR A 13 -5.05 -0.29 -4.28
C TYR A 13 -4.08 -0.08 -5.45
N PRO A 14 -2.76 0.12 -5.18
CA PRO A 14 -1.77 0.23 -6.23
C PRO A 14 -1.61 -1.11 -6.95
N SER A 15 -1.79 -1.12 -8.27
CA SER A 15 -1.51 -2.31 -9.08
C SER A 15 -0.03 -2.35 -9.45
N LEU A 16 0.69 -3.37 -8.96
CA LEU A 16 2.10 -3.62 -9.30
C LEU A 16 2.24 -4.61 -10.48
N VAL A 17 1.14 -5.23 -10.88
CA VAL A 17 1.12 -6.18 -12.00
C VAL A 17 1.16 -5.40 -13.31
N LYS A 18 2.07 -5.76 -14.22
CA LYS A 18 2.15 -5.15 -15.56
C LYS A 18 0.84 -5.42 -16.33
N ARG A 19 0.32 -4.42 -17.05
CA ARG A 19 -0.98 -4.47 -17.76
C ARG A 19 -1.14 -5.71 -18.66
N TRP A 20 -0.11 -6.09 -19.42
CA TRP A 20 -0.19 -7.27 -20.29
C TRP A 20 -0.37 -8.59 -19.50
N LYS A 21 0.21 -8.69 -18.28
CA LYS A 21 0.02 -9.86 -17.43
C LYS A 21 -1.41 -9.95 -16.89
N SER A 22 -2.07 -8.80 -16.66
CA SER A 22 -3.47 -8.76 -16.24
C SER A 22 -4.46 -9.19 -17.34
N VAL A 23 -4.00 -9.29 -18.58
CA VAL A 23 -4.77 -9.84 -19.70
C VAL A 23 -4.44 -11.31 -19.95
N ILE A 24 -3.16 -11.62 -20.16
CA ILE A 24 -2.74 -12.96 -20.61
C ILE A 24 -2.96 -14.02 -19.53
N ILE A 25 -2.61 -13.73 -18.28
CA ILE A 25 -2.64 -14.74 -17.21
C ILE A 25 -4.08 -15.16 -16.88
N PRO A 26 -5.07 -14.26 -16.67
CA PRO A 26 -6.45 -14.69 -16.45
C PRO A 26 -7.03 -15.46 -17.63
N SER A 27 -6.73 -15.01 -18.86
CA SER A 27 -7.18 -15.71 -20.07
C SER A 27 -6.61 -17.12 -20.16
N LEU A 28 -5.33 -17.30 -19.81
CA LEU A 28 -4.69 -18.61 -19.76
C LEU A 28 -5.28 -19.50 -18.65
N ILE A 29 -5.56 -18.92 -17.47
CA ILE A 29 -6.21 -19.66 -16.37
C ILE A 29 -7.58 -20.15 -16.80
N VAL A 30 -8.39 -19.28 -17.42
CA VAL A 30 -9.73 -19.65 -17.94
C VAL A 30 -9.59 -20.73 -18.99
N PHE A 31 -8.68 -20.58 -19.95
CA PHE A 31 -8.42 -21.60 -20.98
C PHE A 31 -8.07 -22.96 -20.32
N LEU A 32 -7.14 -22.98 -19.36
CA LEU A 32 -6.72 -24.22 -18.69
C LEU A 32 -7.87 -24.87 -17.90
N ILE A 33 -8.67 -24.07 -17.19
CA ILE A 33 -9.85 -24.56 -16.46
C ILE A 33 -10.84 -25.20 -17.45
N LEU A 34 -11.17 -24.54 -18.53
CA LEU A 34 -12.11 -25.06 -19.54
C LEU A 34 -11.54 -26.31 -20.24
N PHE A 35 -10.24 -26.33 -20.51
CA PHE A 35 -9.60 -27.44 -21.20
C PHE A 35 -9.49 -28.70 -20.32
N VAL A 36 -9.16 -28.52 -19.02
CA VAL A 36 -8.99 -29.64 -18.08
C VAL A 36 -10.32 -30.14 -17.55
N LEU A 37 -11.18 -29.23 -17.07
CA LEU A 37 -12.46 -29.62 -16.45
C LEU A 37 -13.55 -29.94 -17.48
N GLN A 38 -13.39 -29.47 -18.73
CA GLN A 38 -14.32 -29.71 -19.83
C GLN A 38 -15.83 -29.54 -19.47
N PRO A 39 -16.19 -28.43 -18.79
CA PRO A 39 -17.58 -28.17 -18.49
C PRO A 39 -18.39 -28.01 -19.78
N PHE A 40 -19.72 -27.92 -19.69
CA PHE A 40 -20.63 -27.65 -20.83
C PHE A 40 -20.71 -28.74 -21.90
N GLY A 41 -20.33 -29.97 -21.61
CA GLY A 41 -20.30 -31.02 -22.59
C GLY A 41 -19.16 -30.90 -23.62
N ILE A 42 -18.16 -30.07 -23.36
CA ILE A 42 -16.92 -29.95 -24.17
C ILE A 42 -16.26 -31.32 -24.37
N SER A 43 -16.37 -32.22 -23.37
CA SER A 43 -15.90 -33.59 -23.45
C SER A 43 -16.50 -34.40 -24.64
N MET A 44 -17.69 -34.04 -25.08
CA MET A 44 -18.40 -34.72 -26.21
C MET A 44 -17.97 -34.20 -27.59
N MET A 45 -17.17 -33.13 -27.67
CA MET A 45 -16.83 -32.44 -28.94
C MET A 45 -15.69 -33.08 -29.75
N GLY A 46 -15.17 -34.23 -29.37
CA GLY A 46 -14.12 -34.89 -30.13
C GLY A 46 -12.88 -34.03 -30.42
N GLY A 47 -12.39 -34.05 -31.66
CA GLY A 47 -11.15 -33.36 -32.08
C GLY A 47 -11.22 -31.84 -32.11
N TYR A 48 -12.40 -31.24 -32.15
CA TYR A 48 -12.56 -29.76 -32.22
C TYR A 48 -12.52 -29.04 -30.87
N LYS A 49 -12.54 -29.78 -29.76
CA LYS A 49 -12.58 -29.23 -28.39
C LYS A 49 -11.49 -28.22 -28.12
N PHE A 50 -10.26 -28.48 -28.59
CA PHE A 50 -9.14 -27.58 -28.40
C PHE A 50 -9.39 -26.20 -29.00
N TRP A 51 -9.87 -26.16 -30.24
CA TRP A 51 -10.15 -24.89 -30.94
C TRP A 51 -11.30 -24.11 -30.32
N VAL A 52 -12.34 -24.83 -29.88
CA VAL A 52 -13.49 -24.20 -29.20
C VAL A 52 -13.03 -23.59 -27.86
N VAL A 53 -12.27 -24.31 -27.06
CA VAL A 53 -11.74 -23.77 -25.77
C VAL A 53 -10.77 -22.64 -26.02
N LEU A 54 -9.90 -22.73 -27.03
CA LEU A 54 -8.99 -21.66 -27.42
C LEU A 54 -9.78 -20.38 -27.78
N GLY A 55 -10.88 -20.51 -28.51
CA GLY A 55 -11.76 -19.37 -28.85
C GLY A 55 -12.32 -18.67 -27.62
N TYR A 56 -12.77 -19.39 -26.60
CA TYR A 56 -13.19 -18.79 -25.32
C TYR A 56 -12.04 -18.04 -24.62
N GLY A 57 -10.83 -18.59 -24.70
CA GLY A 57 -9.62 -17.92 -24.20
C GLY A 57 -9.33 -16.61 -24.95
N VAL A 58 -9.44 -16.63 -26.27
CA VAL A 58 -9.25 -15.43 -27.12
C VAL A 58 -10.32 -14.37 -26.83
N VAL A 59 -11.60 -14.76 -26.75
CA VAL A 59 -12.69 -13.84 -26.41
C VAL A 59 -12.47 -13.20 -25.05
N SER A 60 -12.06 -13.99 -24.04
CA SER A 60 -11.72 -13.48 -22.71
C SER A 60 -10.54 -12.51 -22.76
N SER A 61 -9.50 -12.82 -23.56
CA SER A 61 -8.34 -11.96 -23.76
C SER A 61 -8.71 -10.62 -24.40
N LEU A 62 -9.57 -10.63 -25.41
CA LEU A 62 -10.08 -9.41 -26.05
C LEU A 62 -10.90 -8.56 -25.10
N ALA A 63 -11.83 -9.15 -24.34
CA ALA A 63 -12.64 -8.44 -23.36
C ALA A 63 -11.78 -7.81 -22.25
N LEU A 64 -10.77 -8.53 -21.75
CA LEU A 64 -9.81 -8.03 -20.79
C LEU A 64 -8.92 -6.94 -21.37
N SER A 65 -8.53 -7.04 -22.65
CA SER A 65 -7.77 -6.00 -23.35
C SER A 65 -8.55 -4.70 -23.46
N ILE A 66 -9.83 -4.78 -23.80
CA ILE A 66 -10.73 -3.63 -23.82
C ILE A 66 -10.79 -2.98 -22.44
N SER A 67 -11.00 -3.78 -21.40
CA SER A 67 -11.04 -3.28 -20.02
C SER A 67 -9.73 -2.65 -19.57
N THR A 68 -8.58 -3.25 -19.92
CA THR A 68 -7.25 -2.86 -19.40
C THR A 68 -6.60 -1.72 -20.18
N TYR A 69 -6.88 -1.60 -21.48
CA TYR A 69 -6.25 -0.62 -22.35
C TYR A 69 -7.23 0.43 -22.87
N LEU A 70 -8.39 0.02 -23.38
CA LEU A 70 -9.34 0.95 -24.02
C LEU A 70 -10.06 1.83 -22.99
N PHE A 71 -10.60 1.26 -21.92
CA PHE A 71 -11.29 2.05 -20.89
C PHE A 71 -10.41 3.09 -20.22
N PRO A 72 -9.16 2.78 -19.79
CA PRO A 72 -8.26 3.79 -19.27
C PRO A 72 -7.90 4.88 -20.28
N ALA A 73 -7.81 4.55 -21.57
CA ALA A 73 -7.56 5.53 -22.62
C ALA A 73 -8.74 6.49 -22.84
N LEU A 74 -9.98 5.96 -22.76
CA LEU A 74 -11.20 6.76 -22.91
C LEU A 74 -11.53 7.59 -21.66
N PHE A 75 -11.20 7.09 -20.46
CA PHE A 75 -11.52 7.71 -19.17
C PHE A 75 -10.27 7.92 -18.29
N PRO A 76 -9.28 8.73 -18.71
CA PRO A 76 -8.00 8.87 -18.00
C PRO A 76 -8.16 9.47 -16.59
N ARG A 77 -9.13 10.38 -16.40
CA ARG A 77 -9.41 10.99 -15.08
C ARG A 77 -9.94 9.97 -14.06
N TYR A 78 -10.73 9.00 -14.50
CA TYR A 78 -11.25 7.93 -13.65
C TYR A 78 -10.16 6.94 -13.26
N HIS A 79 -9.23 6.63 -14.18
CA HIS A 79 -8.15 5.65 -14.03
C HIS A 79 -6.83 6.28 -13.51
N SER A 80 -6.90 7.47 -12.89
CA SER A 80 -5.73 8.10 -12.26
C SER A 80 -5.22 7.24 -11.10
N GLU A 81 -3.92 6.89 -11.12
CA GLU A 81 -3.27 6.07 -10.09
C GLU A 81 -3.40 6.66 -8.68
N LYS A 82 -3.40 8.00 -8.56
CA LYS A 82 -3.55 8.70 -7.28
C LYS A 82 -4.88 8.42 -6.56
N ASN A 83 -5.92 8.13 -7.34
CA ASN A 83 -7.29 7.96 -6.83
C ASN A 83 -7.79 6.51 -6.96
N TRP A 84 -6.88 5.55 -7.30
CA TRP A 84 -7.28 4.17 -7.51
C TRP A 84 -7.52 3.47 -6.18
N THR A 85 -8.74 2.99 -5.98
CA THR A 85 -9.18 2.33 -4.74
C THR A 85 -9.60 0.89 -5.01
N LEU A 86 -9.63 0.05 -3.97
CA LEU A 86 -10.12 -1.33 -4.08
C LEU A 86 -11.55 -1.40 -4.64
N GLY A 87 -12.42 -0.44 -4.29
CA GLY A 87 -13.78 -0.40 -4.84
C GLY A 87 -13.81 -0.15 -6.35
N ARG A 88 -12.94 0.72 -6.88
CA ARG A 88 -12.81 0.95 -8.32
C ARG A 88 -12.24 -0.27 -9.05
N GLU A 89 -11.29 -0.95 -8.44
CA GLU A 89 -10.74 -2.22 -8.97
C GLU A 89 -11.85 -3.28 -9.08
N LEU A 90 -12.67 -3.46 -8.03
CA LEU A 90 -13.79 -4.38 -8.05
C LEU A 90 -14.84 -4.02 -9.11
N LEU A 91 -15.19 -2.74 -9.26
CA LEU A 91 -16.11 -2.29 -10.30
C LEU A 91 -15.54 -2.54 -11.69
N GLY A 92 -14.27 -2.26 -11.92
CA GLY A 92 -13.57 -2.57 -13.17
C GLY A 92 -13.59 -4.07 -13.49
N THR A 93 -13.34 -4.90 -12.48
CA THR A 93 -13.38 -6.36 -12.60
C THR A 93 -14.79 -6.87 -12.93
N LEU A 94 -15.83 -6.34 -12.29
CA LEU A 94 -17.23 -6.68 -12.61
C LEU A 94 -17.58 -6.26 -14.05
N GLY A 95 -17.14 -5.08 -14.49
CA GLY A 95 -17.30 -4.63 -15.87
C GLY A 95 -16.60 -5.55 -16.87
N ALA A 96 -15.38 -6.00 -16.56
CA ALA A 96 -14.65 -6.96 -17.38
C ALA A 96 -15.39 -8.32 -17.46
N CYS A 97 -15.91 -8.81 -16.32
CA CYS A 97 -16.72 -10.04 -16.30
C CYS A 97 -17.98 -9.93 -17.18
N LEU A 98 -18.63 -8.77 -17.16
CA LEU A 98 -19.79 -8.51 -18.02
C LEU A 98 -19.40 -8.52 -19.50
N LEU A 99 -18.28 -7.90 -19.87
CA LEU A 99 -17.76 -7.93 -21.25
C LEU A 99 -17.42 -9.35 -21.70
N ILE A 100 -16.80 -10.15 -20.82
CA ILE A 100 -16.51 -11.57 -21.08
C ILE A 100 -17.83 -12.34 -21.29
N ALA A 101 -18.85 -12.13 -20.47
CA ALA A 101 -20.13 -12.80 -20.59
C ALA A 101 -20.83 -12.48 -21.93
N ILE A 102 -20.79 -11.19 -22.32
CA ILE A 102 -21.34 -10.75 -23.63
C ILE A 102 -20.56 -11.42 -24.78
N GLY A 103 -19.22 -11.32 -24.75
CA GLY A 103 -18.37 -11.90 -25.78
C GLY A 103 -18.56 -13.42 -25.90
N ASN A 104 -18.62 -14.12 -24.77
CA ASN A 104 -18.85 -15.56 -24.74
C ASN A 104 -20.27 -15.95 -25.25
N CYS A 105 -21.29 -15.13 -24.98
CA CYS A 105 -22.61 -15.33 -25.50
C CYS A 105 -22.61 -15.30 -27.05
N PHE A 106 -21.97 -14.29 -27.66
CA PHE A 106 -21.81 -14.20 -29.12
C PHE A 106 -20.96 -15.34 -29.67
N TYR A 107 -19.84 -15.67 -29.02
CA TYR A 107 -18.98 -16.77 -29.46
C TYR A 107 -19.72 -18.13 -29.42
N THR A 108 -20.45 -18.39 -28.35
CA THR A 108 -21.27 -19.61 -28.20
C THR A 108 -22.34 -19.68 -29.28
N ALA A 109 -23.04 -18.57 -29.55
CA ALA A 109 -24.05 -18.49 -30.62
C ALA A 109 -23.44 -18.75 -32.02
N TRP A 110 -22.18 -18.29 -32.24
CA TRP A 110 -21.47 -18.54 -33.51
C TRP A 110 -21.05 -20.01 -33.64
N VAL A 111 -20.54 -20.63 -32.57
CA VAL A 111 -20.03 -22.03 -32.59
C VAL A 111 -21.19 -23.04 -32.68
N PHE A 112 -22.27 -22.81 -31.93
CA PHE A 112 -23.39 -23.76 -31.76
C PHE A 112 -24.67 -23.38 -32.51
N GLY A 113 -24.66 -22.25 -33.21
CA GLY A 113 -25.81 -21.74 -33.97
C GLY A 113 -26.61 -20.66 -33.20
N SER A 114 -27.38 -19.87 -33.96
CA SER A 114 -28.07 -18.67 -33.51
C SER A 114 -29.16 -18.87 -32.44
N PHE A 115 -29.59 -20.12 -32.19
CA PHE A 115 -30.62 -20.44 -31.19
C PHE A 115 -30.22 -19.99 -29.74
N ILE A 116 -28.93 -19.84 -29.47
CA ILE A 116 -28.42 -19.50 -28.15
C ILE A 116 -28.32 -17.97 -27.94
N LEU A 117 -28.44 -17.15 -28.99
CA LEU A 117 -28.47 -15.69 -28.89
C LEU A 117 -29.81 -15.21 -28.35
N SER A 118 -30.11 -15.52 -27.11
CA SER A 118 -31.33 -15.16 -26.41
C SER A 118 -30.98 -14.61 -25.02
N TRP A 119 -31.97 -13.96 -24.39
CA TRP A 119 -31.81 -13.51 -22.99
C TRP A 119 -31.44 -14.67 -22.05
N LYS A 120 -32.00 -15.86 -22.27
CA LYS A 120 -31.64 -17.06 -21.50
C LYS A 120 -30.19 -17.48 -21.73
N GLY A 121 -29.71 -17.47 -22.98
CA GLY A 121 -28.31 -17.75 -23.32
C GLY A 121 -27.34 -16.77 -22.67
N PHE A 122 -27.68 -15.48 -22.65
CA PHE A 122 -26.89 -14.48 -21.95
C PHE A 122 -26.83 -14.74 -20.45
N LEU A 123 -27.94 -15.02 -19.79
CA LEU A 123 -27.96 -15.35 -18.34
C LEU A 123 -27.16 -16.61 -18.03
N ILE A 124 -27.18 -17.62 -18.86
CA ILE A 124 -26.39 -18.84 -18.75
C ILE A 124 -24.89 -18.48 -18.87
N SER A 125 -24.49 -17.66 -19.85
CA SER A 125 -23.13 -17.19 -20.03
C SER A 125 -22.65 -16.40 -18.80
N LEU A 126 -23.50 -15.51 -18.28
CA LEU A 126 -23.18 -14.72 -17.07
C LEU A 126 -23.03 -15.61 -15.85
N ALA A 127 -23.89 -16.63 -15.68
CA ALA A 127 -23.78 -17.58 -14.56
C ALA A 127 -22.45 -18.35 -14.60
N TRP A 128 -22.04 -18.80 -15.79
CA TRP A 128 -20.76 -19.49 -15.93
C TRP A 128 -19.55 -18.58 -15.70
N VAL A 129 -19.60 -17.35 -16.17
CA VAL A 129 -18.55 -16.37 -15.83
C VAL A 129 -18.50 -16.14 -14.33
N ALA A 130 -19.65 -16.06 -13.65
CA ALA A 130 -19.70 -15.91 -12.20
C ALA A 130 -19.08 -17.11 -11.43
N VAL A 131 -19.19 -18.32 -11.98
CA VAL A 131 -18.56 -19.54 -11.41
C VAL A 131 -17.05 -19.57 -11.67
N LEU A 132 -16.61 -19.17 -12.85
CA LEU A 132 -15.19 -19.26 -13.26
C LEU A 132 -14.35 -18.07 -12.82
N ALA A 133 -14.92 -16.86 -12.80
CA ALA A 133 -14.20 -15.62 -12.52
C ALA A 133 -13.53 -15.55 -11.12
N PRO A 134 -14.07 -16.14 -10.03
CA PRO A 134 -13.40 -16.13 -8.73
C PRO A 134 -11.97 -16.69 -8.76
N PHE A 135 -11.69 -17.70 -9.57
CA PHE A 135 -10.36 -18.32 -9.63
C PHE A 135 -9.25 -17.34 -10.09
N PRO A 136 -9.34 -16.72 -11.28
CA PRO A 136 -8.36 -15.73 -11.70
C PRO A 136 -8.39 -14.48 -10.81
N ILE A 137 -9.53 -14.05 -10.29
CA ILE A 137 -9.65 -12.87 -9.44
C ILE A 137 -8.86 -13.08 -8.13
N VAL A 138 -9.12 -14.17 -7.42
CA VAL A 138 -8.41 -14.49 -6.17
C VAL A 138 -6.92 -14.65 -6.42
N PHE A 139 -6.53 -15.34 -7.50
CA PHE A 139 -5.13 -15.50 -7.88
C PHE A 139 -4.46 -14.12 -8.08
N PHE A 140 -5.07 -13.21 -8.82
CA PHE A 140 -4.52 -11.87 -9.07
C PHE A 140 -4.45 -11.01 -7.81
N LEU A 141 -5.47 -11.05 -6.97
CA LEU A 141 -5.47 -10.34 -5.68
C LEU A 141 -4.31 -10.83 -4.80
N MET A 142 -4.14 -12.14 -4.69
CA MET A 142 -3.04 -12.73 -3.92
C MET A 142 -1.67 -12.39 -4.53
N TRP A 143 -1.54 -12.48 -5.86
CA TRP A 143 -0.31 -12.12 -6.55
C TRP A 143 0.07 -10.65 -6.32
N ASN A 144 -0.87 -9.73 -6.55
CA ASN A 144 -0.60 -8.31 -6.34
C ASN A 144 -0.20 -8.02 -4.87
N ARG A 145 -0.89 -8.63 -3.90
CA ARG A 145 -0.52 -8.54 -2.48
C ARG A 145 0.87 -9.08 -2.20
N ASN A 146 1.23 -10.22 -2.79
CA ASN A 146 2.56 -10.80 -2.62
C ASN A 146 3.66 -9.91 -3.21
N LEU A 147 3.43 -9.34 -4.41
CA LEU A 147 4.36 -8.38 -5.00
C LEU A 147 4.54 -7.13 -4.13
N GLN A 148 3.46 -6.60 -3.55
CA GLN A 148 3.53 -5.48 -2.62
C GLN A 148 4.32 -5.84 -1.36
N LEU A 149 4.07 -7.01 -0.80
CA LEU A 149 4.80 -7.50 0.39
C LEU A 149 6.29 -7.60 0.12
N VAL A 150 6.68 -8.28 -0.97
CA VAL A 150 8.09 -8.46 -1.35
C VAL A 150 8.78 -7.11 -1.56
N ARG A 151 8.12 -6.18 -2.25
CA ARG A 151 8.64 -4.83 -2.47
C ARG A 151 8.85 -4.09 -1.16
N ASN A 152 7.84 -4.05 -0.29
CA ASN A 152 7.90 -3.33 0.97
C ASN A 152 8.94 -3.93 1.92
N LEU A 153 9.07 -5.27 1.94
CA LEU A 153 10.13 -5.95 2.71
C LEU A 153 11.53 -5.57 2.20
N LYS A 154 11.73 -5.54 0.87
CA LYS A 154 13.01 -5.14 0.28
C LYS A 154 13.36 -3.70 0.65
N GLU A 155 12.44 -2.75 0.44
CA GLU A 155 12.65 -1.34 0.77
C GLU A 155 12.91 -1.16 2.28
N ALA A 156 12.16 -1.86 3.16
CA ALA A 156 12.42 -1.84 4.61
C ALA A 156 13.81 -2.38 4.97
N THR A 157 14.27 -3.44 4.28
CA THR A 157 15.60 -4.01 4.50
C THR A 157 16.71 -3.02 4.09
N GLU A 158 16.54 -2.34 2.97
CA GLU A 158 17.49 -1.31 2.49
C GLU A 158 17.57 -0.14 3.48
N ILE A 159 16.43 0.34 4.00
CA ILE A 159 16.38 1.40 5.01
C ILE A 159 17.07 0.93 6.31
N ASN A 160 16.78 -0.27 6.79
CA ASN A 160 17.39 -0.81 8.00
C ASN A 160 18.91 -0.97 7.84
N TYR A 161 19.38 -1.38 6.67
CA TYR A 161 20.81 -1.43 6.38
C TYR A 161 21.45 -0.03 6.42
N ALA A 162 20.79 0.98 5.86
CA ALA A 162 21.26 2.36 5.90
C ALA A 162 21.29 2.92 7.33
N LEU A 163 20.30 2.59 8.17
CA LEU A 163 20.26 2.97 9.59
C LEU A 163 21.43 2.34 10.36
N ALA A 164 21.64 1.02 10.22
CA ALA A 164 22.74 0.31 10.87
C ALA A 164 24.13 0.85 10.44
N LYS A 165 24.28 1.20 9.16
CA LYS A 165 25.52 1.82 8.66
C LYS A 165 25.76 3.19 9.28
N ARG A 166 24.71 4.02 9.45
CA ARG A 166 24.84 5.33 10.13
C ARG A 166 25.24 5.16 11.59
N GLU A 167 24.61 4.25 12.30
CA GLU A 167 24.92 3.96 13.70
C GLU A 167 26.38 3.52 13.87
N ASN A 168 26.86 2.60 13.03
CA ASN A 168 28.24 2.16 13.05
C ASN A 168 29.23 3.29 12.76
N THR A 169 28.93 4.15 11.77
CA THR A 169 29.75 5.31 11.44
C THR A 169 29.80 6.33 12.58
N GLN A 170 28.71 6.53 13.29
CA GLN A 170 28.68 7.40 14.46
C GLN A 170 29.50 6.82 15.62
N LYS A 171 29.35 5.52 15.92
CA LYS A 171 30.15 4.83 16.94
C LYS A 171 31.63 4.89 16.62
N GLU A 172 32.03 4.73 15.36
CA GLU A 172 33.43 4.81 14.93
C GLU A 172 33.98 6.23 15.09
N LYS A 173 33.22 7.25 14.68
CA LYS A 173 33.61 8.67 14.90
C LYS A 173 33.79 9.03 16.40
N ILE A 174 32.87 8.54 17.25
CA ILE A 174 32.95 8.76 18.69
C ILE A 174 34.21 8.06 19.26
N ARG A 175 34.48 6.83 18.80
CA ARG A 175 35.65 6.07 19.21
C ARG A 175 36.95 6.76 18.80
N THR A 176 37.08 7.16 17.54
CA THR A 176 38.27 7.87 17.03
C THR A 176 38.49 9.19 17.80
N ARG A 177 37.41 9.95 18.05
CA ARG A 177 37.50 11.19 18.81
C ARG A 177 37.92 10.96 20.26
N ASN A 178 37.45 9.89 20.89
CA ASN A 178 37.87 9.53 22.26
C ASN A 178 39.32 9.06 22.27
N GLU A 179 39.79 8.34 21.26
CA GLU A 179 41.19 7.91 21.13
C GLU A 179 42.12 9.12 20.94
N GLU A 180 41.76 10.10 20.08
CA GLU A 180 42.49 11.36 19.90
C GLU A 180 42.53 12.23 21.16
N GLN A 181 41.44 12.26 21.93
CA GLN A 181 41.39 13.01 23.21
C GLN A 181 42.22 12.37 24.32
N ILE A 182 42.41 11.06 24.32
CA ILE A 182 43.28 10.34 25.28
C ILE A 182 44.74 10.60 24.94
N GLU A 183 45.13 10.67 23.67
CA GLU A 183 46.50 10.99 23.25
C GLU A 183 46.90 12.45 23.52
N GLU A 184 45.95 13.41 23.43
CA GLU A 184 46.23 14.83 23.70
C GLU A 184 46.12 15.23 25.17
N GLY A 185 45.84 14.30 26.11
CA GLY A 185 45.85 14.59 27.56
C GLY A 185 44.88 15.67 28.03
N ARG A 186 43.86 15.98 27.22
CA ARG A 186 42.79 16.93 27.53
C ARG A 186 41.51 16.22 27.90
N ALA A 187 41.29 16.02 29.18
CA ALA A 187 39.95 15.82 29.71
C ALA A 187 39.17 17.14 29.52
N ALA A 188 38.50 17.26 28.40
CA ALA A 188 37.48 18.27 28.18
C ALA A 188 36.21 17.55 27.71
N GLU A 189 35.33 17.41 28.68
CA GLU A 189 33.91 17.14 28.51
C GLU A 189 33.31 18.17 27.54
N VAL A 190 33.31 17.84 26.25
CA VAL A 190 32.49 18.56 25.28
C VAL A 190 31.43 17.60 24.82
N VAL A 191 30.41 17.42 25.66
CA VAL A 191 29.05 17.21 25.19
C VAL A 191 28.79 18.37 24.22
N ALA A 192 28.65 18.09 22.92
CA ALA A 192 28.12 19.08 21.99
C ALA A 192 26.72 19.40 22.52
N GLU A 193 26.53 20.45 23.28
CA GLU A 193 25.26 21.03 23.63
C GLU A 193 24.60 21.44 22.31
N GLU A 194 23.80 20.53 21.73
CA GLU A 194 22.80 20.90 20.73
C GLU A 194 21.90 21.91 21.46
N THR A 195 21.91 23.15 21.03
CA THR A 195 21.08 24.22 21.60
C THR A 195 19.66 23.71 21.73
N PRO A 196 19.05 23.72 22.95
CA PRO A 196 17.73 23.17 23.18
C PRO A 196 16.70 23.89 22.30
N MET A 197 16.06 23.17 21.43
CA MET A 197 15.06 23.69 20.51
C MET A 197 13.68 23.44 21.11
N GLN A 198 13.13 24.43 21.78
CA GLN A 198 11.86 24.37 22.50
C GLN A 198 10.68 24.35 21.51
N LEU A 199 9.87 23.30 21.58
CA LEU A 199 8.60 23.16 20.87
C LEU A 199 7.45 23.47 21.82
N VAL A 200 6.51 24.28 21.36
CA VAL A 200 5.33 24.65 22.16
C VAL A 200 4.08 24.09 21.48
N PHE A 201 3.46 23.12 22.10
CA PHE A 201 2.17 22.56 21.67
C PHE A 201 1.03 23.21 22.44
N SER A 202 0.15 23.94 21.73
CA SER A 202 -1.05 24.55 22.30
C SER A 202 -2.18 24.60 21.30
N GLY A 203 -3.42 24.51 21.76
CA GLY A 203 -4.63 24.57 20.94
C GLY A 203 -5.52 25.79 21.25
N GLY A 204 -4.94 26.88 21.78
CA GLY A 204 -5.70 28.07 22.15
C GLY A 204 -6.45 27.97 23.50
N THR A 205 -6.23 26.90 24.26
CA THR A 205 -6.68 26.72 25.65
C THR A 205 -5.51 27.01 26.60
N LYS A 206 -5.78 27.10 27.90
CA LYS A 206 -4.73 27.33 28.93
C LYS A 206 -3.71 26.19 29.04
N GLU A 207 -3.94 25.07 28.39
CA GLU A 207 -3.03 23.92 28.40
C GLU A 207 -1.97 24.11 27.32
N MET A 208 -0.73 24.29 27.75
CA MET A 208 0.47 24.34 26.93
C MET A 208 1.42 23.22 27.35
N LEU A 209 2.11 22.66 26.40
CA LEU A 209 3.19 21.71 26.62
C LEU A 209 4.44 22.18 25.89
N GLU A 210 5.49 22.43 26.67
CA GLU A 210 6.82 22.75 26.15
C GLU A 210 7.69 21.49 26.21
N VAL A 211 8.31 21.15 25.09
CA VAL A 211 9.15 19.95 24.92
C VAL A 211 10.37 20.33 24.08
N ASP A 212 11.53 19.83 24.45
CA ASP A 212 12.70 19.92 23.58
C ASP A 212 12.51 19.01 22.35
N ALA A 213 12.76 19.56 21.15
CA ALA A 213 12.62 18.84 19.90
C ALA A 213 13.45 17.54 19.85
N HIS A 214 14.61 17.51 20.52
CA HIS A 214 15.49 16.35 20.55
C HIS A 214 14.94 15.20 21.40
N THR A 215 14.11 15.52 22.40
CA THR A 215 13.48 14.53 23.30
C THR A 215 12.16 14.00 22.75
N LEU A 216 11.61 14.61 21.69
CA LEU A 216 10.36 14.20 21.06
C LEU A 216 10.53 12.88 20.31
N PHE A 217 9.65 11.91 20.56
CA PHE A 217 9.54 10.67 19.78
C PHE A 217 8.52 10.79 18.66
N TYR A 218 7.27 11.05 19.02
CA TYR A 218 6.17 11.20 18.04
C TYR A 218 5.03 12.04 18.60
N VAL A 219 4.18 12.51 17.69
CA VAL A 219 2.88 13.13 18.01
C VAL A 219 1.81 12.35 17.28
N GLU A 220 0.76 11.93 18.01
CA GLU A 220 -0.38 11.19 17.48
C GLU A 220 -1.66 11.99 17.61
N ALA A 221 -2.50 12.00 16.56
CA ALA A 221 -3.83 12.58 16.62
C ALA A 221 -4.83 11.64 17.32
N GLU A 222 -5.48 12.12 18.37
CA GLU A 222 -6.49 11.39 19.14
C GLU A 222 -7.77 12.22 19.27
N GLY A 223 -8.66 12.11 18.29
CA GLY A 223 -9.89 12.90 18.23
C GLY A 223 -9.60 14.40 18.13
N ASN A 224 -9.96 15.17 19.17
CA ASN A 224 -9.72 16.62 19.28
C ASN A 224 -8.44 16.96 20.06
N TYR A 225 -7.64 15.97 20.39
CA TYR A 225 -6.38 16.07 21.10
C TYR A 225 -5.23 15.54 20.28
N ILE A 226 -4.03 15.93 20.63
CA ILE A 226 -2.79 15.29 20.21
C ILE A 226 -2.14 14.63 21.43
N ARG A 227 -1.63 13.43 21.24
CA ARG A 227 -0.78 12.73 22.21
C ARG A 227 0.68 13.00 21.84
N VAL A 228 1.41 13.67 22.71
CA VAL A 228 2.82 13.99 22.54
C VAL A 228 3.62 13.01 23.37
N ALA A 229 4.47 12.20 22.72
CA ALA A 229 5.38 11.25 23.35
C ALA A 229 6.80 11.80 23.31
N TYR A 230 7.42 11.95 24.48
CA TYR A 230 8.75 12.54 24.65
C TYR A 230 9.51 11.88 25.79
N SER A 231 10.84 12.04 25.82
CA SER A 231 11.69 11.61 26.92
C SER A 231 11.78 12.70 27.98
N SER A 232 11.59 12.31 29.23
CA SER A 232 11.83 13.19 30.39
C SER A 232 12.49 12.37 31.50
N ALA A 233 13.67 12.79 31.94
CA ALA A 233 14.49 12.07 32.91
C ALA A 233 14.68 10.58 32.55
N ASP A 234 15.08 10.29 31.31
CA ASP A 234 15.29 8.96 30.71
C ASP A 234 14.08 8.03 30.73
N LYS A 235 12.89 8.58 30.93
CA LYS A 235 11.63 7.84 30.84
C LYS A 235 10.75 8.43 29.77
N MET A 236 10.15 7.53 28.97
CA MET A 236 9.12 7.94 28.03
C MET A 236 7.89 8.44 28.77
N GLN A 237 7.45 9.65 28.43
CA GLN A 237 6.22 10.24 28.91
C GLN A 237 5.29 10.54 27.75
N GLN A 238 3.99 10.46 28.01
CA GLN A 238 2.95 10.79 27.04
C GLN A 238 2.01 11.81 27.68
N LYS A 239 1.74 12.91 26.98
CA LYS A 239 0.81 13.94 27.43
C LYS A 239 -0.21 14.27 26.34
N LEU A 240 -1.47 14.32 26.73
CA LEU A 240 -2.55 14.76 25.87
C LEU A 240 -2.65 16.29 25.93
N VAL A 241 -2.69 16.93 24.77
CA VAL A 241 -2.86 18.37 24.62
C VAL A 241 -4.01 18.62 23.67
N ARG A 242 -4.91 19.51 23.99
CA ARG A 242 -6.02 19.88 23.10
C ARG A 242 -5.49 20.75 21.96
N ALA A 243 -5.16 20.11 20.85
CA ALA A 243 -4.65 20.75 19.65
C ALA A 243 -4.96 19.89 18.43
N THR A 244 -4.92 20.46 17.26
CA THR A 244 -5.07 19.75 15.98
C THR A 244 -3.69 19.32 15.46
N MET A 245 -3.67 18.30 14.60
CA MET A 245 -2.43 17.87 13.95
C MET A 245 -1.80 18.99 13.11
N LYS A 246 -2.60 19.89 12.53
CA LYS A 246 -2.09 21.06 11.79
C LYS A 246 -1.32 22.03 12.71
N GLN A 247 -1.84 22.30 13.89
CA GLN A 247 -1.14 23.12 14.89
C GLN A 247 0.15 22.45 15.38
N ALA A 248 0.13 21.12 15.52
CA ALA A 248 1.35 20.37 15.83
C ALA A 248 2.39 20.46 14.69
N GLU A 249 1.97 20.39 13.41
CA GLU A 249 2.87 20.59 12.27
C GLU A 249 3.48 22.00 12.25
N GLU A 250 2.68 23.02 12.54
CA GLU A 250 3.16 24.40 12.63
C GLU A 250 4.19 24.57 13.76
N ALA A 251 3.96 23.92 14.91
CA ALA A 251 4.88 23.96 16.05
C ALA A 251 6.24 23.31 15.74
N VAL A 252 6.29 22.27 14.90
CA VAL A 252 7.53 21.55 14.55
C VAL A 252 8.12 21.99 13.21
N ALA A 253 7.55 22.98 12.52
CA ALA A 253 7.94 23.40 11.18
C ALA A 253 9.41 23.78 11.03
N ALA A 254 10.05 24.28 12.12
CA ALA A 254 11.46 24.61 12.15
C ALA A 254 12.38 23.38 12.27
N CYS A 255 11.84 22.19 12.59
CA CYS A 255 12.59 20.96 12.82
C CYS A 255 12.57 20.06 11.60
N SER A 256 13.62 20.04 10.80
CA SER A 256 13.71 19.20 9.59
C SER A 256 13.72 17.70 9.88
N PHE A 257 14.03 17.29 11.11
CA PHE A 257 14.07 15.89 11.54
C PHE A 257 12.74 15.39 12.14
N ILE A 258 11.71 16.25 12.27
CA ILE A 258 10.37 15.84 12.65
C ILE A 258 9.49 15.91 11.41
N VAL A 259 9.01 14.75 10.95
CA VAL A 259 8.30 14.63 9.69
C VAL A 259 6.92 14.01 9.87
N ARG A 260 5.98 14.41 9.03
CA ARG A 260 4.67 13.76 8.97
C ARG A 260 4.75 12.46 8.19
N CYS A 261 4.68 11.33 8.88
CA CYS A 261 4.73 9.99 8.27
C CYS A 261 3.33 9.40 8.00
N HIS A 262 2.30 9.90 8.66
CA HIS A 262 0.92 9.45 8.52
C HIS A 262 -0.05 10.62 8.77
N ARG A 263 -1.31 10.51 8.28
CA ARG A 263 -2.33 11.54 8.54
C ARG A 263 -2.54 11.85 10.03
N ALA A 264 -2.24 10.89 10.89
CA ALA A 264 -2.40 10.99 12.34
C ALA A 264 -1.07 11.00 13.11
N PHE A 265 0.11 10.99 12.43
CA PHE A 265 1.40 10.89 13.12
C PHE A 265 2.44 11.84 12.54
N LEU A 266 3.13 12.54 13.44
CA LEU A 266 4.44 13.17 13.25
C LEU A 266 5.48 12.34 13.98
N VAL A 267 6.64 12.12 13.41
CA VAL A 267 7.70 11.29 14.00
C VAL A 267 9.06 11.99 13.91
N ASN A 268 9.85 11.85 14.94
CA ASN A 268 11.26 12.22 14.92
C ASN A 268 12.05 11.09 14.23
N ILE A 269 12.59 11.36 13.04
CA ILE A 269 13.33 10.35 12.27
C ILE A 269 14.66 9.94 12.90
N ARG A 270 15.19 10.74 13.85
CA ARG A 270 16.42 10.44 14.57
C ARG A 270 16.25 9.30 15.57
N THR A 271 15.03 9.10 16.09
CA THR A 271 14.69 8.05 17.06
C THR A 271 14.25 6.74 16.40
N VAL A 272 14.21 6.67 15.05
CA VAL A 272 13.82 5.46 14.33
C VAL A 272 14.95 4.44 14.35
N VAL A 273 14.71 3.31 15.01
CA VAL A 273 15.67 2.18 15.10
C VAL A 273 15.40 1.11 14.06
N LYS A 274 14.14 0.91 13.65
CA LYS A 274 13.77 -0.13 12.69
C LYS A 274 12.56 0.24 11.88
N VAL A 275 12.55 -0.21 10.62
CA VAL A 275 11.40 -0.12 9.73
C VAL A 275 10.96 -1.53 9.37
N ASP A 276 9.71 -1.87 9.66
CA ASP A 276 9.08 -3.14 9.27
C ASP A 276 8.10 -2.88 8.12
N GLY A 277 8.26 -3.63 7.00
CA GLY A 277 7.38 -3.55 5.84
C GLY A 277 6.36 -4.69 5.82
N ASN A 278 5.10 -4.38 5.49
CA ASN A 278 4.06 -5.40 5.27
C ASN A 278 3.25 -5.07 3.99
N SER A 279 2.27 -5.91 3.66
CA SER A 279 1.42 -5.72 2.48
C SER A 279 0.53 -4.47 2.53
N GLN A 280 0.47 -3.78 3.67
CA GLN A 280 -0.35 -2.58 3.87
C GLN A 280 0.48 -1.29 3.98
N GLY A 281 1.83 -1.40 4.11
CA GLY A 281 2.72 -0.25 4.24
C GLY A 281 3.90 -0.54 5.17
N TYR A 282 4.39 0.51 5.80
CA TYR A 282 5.52 0.44 6.72
C TYR A 282 5.10 0.78 8.14
N ARG A 283 5.84 0.25 9.10
CA ARG A 283 5.75 0.60 10.52
C ARG A 283 7.14 0.96 11.03
N LEU A 284 7.23 2.04 11.76
CA LEU A 284 8.46 2.50 12.39
C LEU A 284 8.48 2.03 13.83
N ARG A 285 9.61 1.48 14.24
CA ARG A 285 9.92 1.22 15.64
C ARG A 285 10.88 2.28 16.12
N LEU A 286 10.54 2.95 17.21
CA LEU A 286 11.29 4.04 17.79
C LEU A 286 12.05 3.56 19.03
N GLU A 287 13.17 4.19 19.30
CA GLU A 287 14.00 3.90 20.47
C GLU A 287 13.21 4.11 21.77
N GLY A 288 13.26 3.14 22.69
CA GLY A 288 12.53 3.23 23.96
C GLY A 288 11.01 3.20 23.88
N CYS A 289 10.39 3.07 22.68
CA CYS A 289 8.96 2.99 22.50
C CYS A 289 8.50 1.56 22.22
N THR A 290 7.43 1.12 22.89
CA THR A 290 6.78 -0.17 22.62
C THR A 290 5.78 -0.09 21.46
N GLU A 291 5.28 1.11 21.16
CA GLU A 291 4.29 1.36 20.11
C GLU A 291 4.96 1.54 18.76
N GLU A 292 4.35 0.95 17.72
CA GLU A 292 4.79 1.07 16.33
C GLU A 292 4.02 2.18 15.63
N VAL A 293 4.74 3.10 14.97
CA VAL A 293 4.15 4.21 14.23
C VAL A 293 3.89 3.80 12.78
N PRO A 294 2.63 3.86 12.28
CA PRO A 294 2.32 3.54 10.90
C PRO A 294 2.79 4.65 9.95
N VAL A 295 3.26 4.25 8.77
CA VAL A 295 3.63 5.17 7.68
C VAL A 295 2.66 5.03 6.52
N SER A 296 2.14 6.15 6.01
CA SER A 296 1.27 6.17 4.85
C SER A 296 2.06 6.29 3.55
N TYR A 297 1.68 5.54 2.52
CA TYR A 297 2.29 5.58 1.18
C TYR A 297 2.33 6.96 0.54
N THR A 298 1.40 7.84 0.89
CA THR A 298 1.32 9.19 0.31
C THR A 298 2.42 10.13 0.77
N HIS A 299 3.04 9.87 1.93
CA HIS A 299 4.07 10.74 2.50
C HIS A 299 5.51 10.34 2.15
N LEU A 300 5.77 9.07 1.83
CA LEU A 300 7.09 8.61 1.42
C LEU A 300 7.53 9.18 0.06
N ARG A 301 6.59 9.42 -0.87
CA ARG A 301 6.88 9.99 -2.20
C ARG A 301 7.08 11.52 -2.22
N ALA A 302 6.72 12.24 -1.17
CA ALA A 302 6.85 13.69 -1.12
C ALA A 302 8.30 14.17 -0.87
N HIS A 303 9.20 13.27 -0.49
CA HIS A 303 10.61 13.56 -0.20
C HIS A 303 11.58 13.04 -1.28
N GLU A 304 11.08 12.46 -2.36
CA GLU A 304 11.89 11.99 -3.50
C GLU A 304 11.93 12.96 -4.70
N THR A 305 11.35 14.17 -4.56
CA THR A 305 11.39 15.22 -5.61
C THR A 305 12.18 16.43 -5.15
#